data_ea5b7ebb044dd5b8ecbfdb503d07516d
#
_entry.id   ea5b7ebb044dd5b8ecbfdb503d07516d
#
_cell.length_a   1.000
_cell.length_b   1.000
_cell.length_c   1.000
_cell.angle_alpha   90.00
_cell.angle_beta   90.00
_cell.angle_gamma   90.00
#
_symmetry.space_group_name_H-M   'P 1'
#
loop_
_entity.id
_entity.type
_entity.pdbx_description
1 polymer ?
#
loop_
_entity_poly.entity_id
_entity_poly.type
_entity_poly.pdbx_seq_one_letter_code
_entity_poly.pdbx_strand_id
1 'polypeptide(L)'
;MPKKPSSSNSNKASAQPRYHQTARELQAFGTVNSVMPLQLEQPIRLEMTERLNQLLADTITLRDLYKKSHWQVSGATFYQLHLLYDKHYGEQNEIVDTIA
;
A
#
# COMPACT_ATOMS: atom_id res chain seq x y z
N MET A 1 -24.29 -10.61 -44.38
CA MET A 1 -24.48 -10.74 -42.91
C MET A 1 -23.19 -10.32 -42.22
N PRO A 2 -23.15 -9.23 -41.48
CA PRO A 2 -21.93 -8.83 -40.79
C PRO A 2 -21.70 -9.77 -39.59
N LYS A 3 -20.50 -10.34 -39.48
CA LYS A 3 -20.05 -11.15 -38.33
C LYS A 3 -19.98 -10.28 -37.10
N LYS A 4 -20.63 -10.71 -36.03
CA LYS A 4 -20.44 -10.14 -34.70
C LYS A 4 -18.97 -10.26 -34.28
N PRO A 5 -18.37 -9.24 -33.66
CA PRO A 5 -17.04 -9.38 -33.09
C PRO A 5 -17.15 -10.33 -31.89
N SER A 6 -16.28 -11.34 -31.86
CA SER A 6 -16.10 -12.23 -30.71
C SER A 6 -15.60 -11.40 -29.55
N SER A 7 -16.34 -11.38 -28.43
CA SER A 7 -15.87 -10.83 -27.18
C SER A 7 -14.67 -11.65 -26.72
N SER A 8 -13.48 -11.10 -26.84
CA SER A 8 -12.29 -11.63 -26.17
C SER A 8 -12.51 -11.47 -24.67
N ASN A 9 -12.93 -12.55 -24.04
CA ASN A 9 -12.95 -12.66 -22.58
C ASN A 9 -11.48 -12.66 -22.13
N SER A 10 -10.93 -11.49 -21.85
CA SER A 10 -9.63 -11.38 -21.21
C SER A 10 -9.81 -11.90 -19.78
N ASN A 11 -9.50 -13.19 -19.56
CA ASN A 11 -9.27 -13.74 -18.25
C ASN A 11 -8.10 -12.99 -17.64
N LYS A 12 -8.38 -11.82 -17.04
CA LYS A 12 -7.45 -11.20 -16.09
C LYS A 12 -7.37 -12.19 -14.94
N ALA A 13 -6.27 -12.96 -14.89
CA ALA A 13 -5.97 -13.77 -13.73
C ALA A 13 -6.02 -12.84 -12.51
N SER A 14 -7.06 -13.01 -11.68
CA SER A 14 -7.17 -12.23 -10.45
C SER A 14 -5.97 -12.62 -9.57
N ALA A 15 -5.19 -11.65 -9.14
CA ALA A 15 -4.06 -11.83 -8.24
C ALA A 15 -4.53 -12.17 -6.81
N GLN A 16 -5.59 -12.96 -6.66
CA GLN A 16 -6.10 -13.36 -5.37
C GLN A 16 -5.18 -14.39 -4.73
N PRO A 17 -4.82 -14.23 -3.44
CA PRO A 17 -4.07 -15.23 -2.72
C PRO A 17 -4.83 -16.57 -2.71
N ARG A 18 -4.13 -17.64 -3.04
CA ARG A 18 -4.70 -18.99 -2.94
C ARG A 18 -4.43 -19.53 -1.54
N TYR A 19 -5.46 -19.59 -0.74
CA TYR A 19 -5.37 -20.20 0.57
C TYR A 19 -5.70 -21.69 0.45
N HIS A 20 -4.78 -22.57 0.88
CA HIS A 20 -5.03 -24.01 1.00
C HIS A 20 -5.80 -24.36 2.27
N GLN A 21 -6.63 -23.45 2.75
CA GLN A 21 -7.36 -23.59 4.00
C GLN A 21 -8.85 -23.71 3.74
N THR A 22 -9.50 -24.49 4.58
CA THR A 22 -10.96 -24.62 4.64
C THR A 22 -11.65 -23.41 5.27
N ALA A 23 -10.90 -22.36 5.58
CA ALA A 23 -11.41 -21.12 6.16
C ALA A 23 -12.31 -20.39 5.18
N ARG A 24 -13.45 -19.93 5.66
CA ARG A 24 -14.39 -19.13 4.89
C ARG A 24 -13.81 -17.73 4.68
N GLU A 25 -13.84 -17.23 3.45
CA GLU A 25 -13.51 -15.86 3.15
C GLU A 25 -14.50 -14.91 3.85
N LEU A 26 -13.99 -13.97 4.65
CA LEU A 26 -14.82 -12.99 5.36
C LEU A 26 -14.99 -11.70 4.56
N GLN A 27 -14.01 -11.39 3.71
CA GLN A 27 -14.00 -10.21 2.86
C GLN A 27 -13.26 -10.53 1.57
N ALA A 28 -13.85 -10.20 0.43
CA ALA A 28 -13.21 -10.41 -0.87
C ALA A 28 -11.99 -9.49 -1.02
N PHE A 29 -10.92 -10.01 -1.63
CA PHE A 29 -9.72 -9.22 -1.92
C PHE A 29 -10.05 -7.95 -2.71
N GLY A 30 -9.46 -6.83 -2.32
CA GLY A 30 -9.67 -5.53 -2.98
C GLY A 30 -11.02 -4.87 -2.68
N THR A 31 -11.78 -5.38 -1.71
CA THR A 31 -13.03 -4.76 -1.26
C THR A 31 -12.86 -4.02 0.06
N VAL A 32 -13.67 -2.98 0.26
CA VAL A 32 -13.76 -2.27 1.53
C VAL A 32 -14.90 -2.85 2.35
N ASN A 33 -14.64 -3.15 3.62
CA ASN A 33 -15.66 -3.71 4.51
C ASN A 33 -16.82 -2.72 4.68
N SER A 34 -18.01 -3.13 4.25
CA SER A 34 -19.23 -2.31 4.32
C SER A 34 -19.91 -2.34 5.69
N VAL A 35 -19.51 -3.26 6.58
CA VAL A 35 -20.18 -3.51 7.87
C VAL A 35 -19.49 -2.81 9.04
N MET A 36 -18.38 -2.11 8.79
CA MET A 36 -17.71 -1.34 9.84
C MET A 36 -18.62 -0.22 10.37
N PRO A 37 -18.73 -0.07 11.70
CA PRO A 37 -19.57 0.96 12.32
C PRO A 37 -18.89 2.35 12.27
N LEU A 38 -18.53 2.79 11.08
CA LEU A 38 -18.03 4.13 10.82
C LEU A 38 -19.18 5.01 10.38
N GLN A 39 -19.27 6.21 10.95
CA GLN A 39 -20.28 7.22 10.58
C GLN A 39 -19.97 7.88 9.24
N LEU A 40 -19.46 7.11 8.28
CA LEU A 40 -19.10 7.57 6.94
C LEU A 40 -19.86 6.73 5.91
N GLU A 41 -20.44 7.39 4.94
CA GLU A 41 -21.08 6.73 3.81
C GLU A 41 -20.09 5.92 2.98
N GLN A 42 -20.58 4.87 2.33
CA GLN A 42 -19.72 3.95 1.55
C GLN A 42 -18.88 4.65 0.47
N PRO A 43 -19.39 5.59 -0.34
CA PRO A 43 -18.57 6.28 -1.34
C PRO A 43 -17.38 7.04 -0.73
N ILE A 44 -17.61 7.68 0.43
CA ILE A 44 -16.57 8.39 1.16
C ILE A 44 -15.52 7.42 1.69
N ARG A 45 -15.93 6.28 2.23
CA ARG A 45 -15.01 5.25 2.72
C ARG A 45 -14.14 4.68 1.60
N LEU A 46 -14.71 4.44 0.43
CA LEU A 46 -13.97 3.96 -0.75
C LEU A 46 -12.91 4.99 -1.18
N GLU A 47 -13.28 6.25 -1.31
CA GLU A 47 -12.35 7.31 -1.69
C GLU A 47 -11.24 7.50 -0.66
N MET A 48 -11.58 7.51 0.62
CA MET A 48 -10.59 7.66 1.70
C MET A 48 -9.63 6.48 1.77
N THR A 49 -10.11 5.26 1.56
CA THR A 49 -9.27 4.06 1.52
C THR A 49 -8.26 4.13 0.37
N GLU A 50 -8.68 4.55 -0.81
CA GLU A 50 -7.80 4.73 -1.96
C GLU A 50 -6.72 5.78 -1.68
N ARG A 51 -7.10 6.93 -1.14
CA ARG A 51 -6.17 8.01 -0.80
C ARG A 51 -5.18 7.60 0.30
N LEU A 52 -5.65 6.92 1.35
CA LEU A 52 -4.80 6.44 2.43
C LEU A 52 -3.82 5.35 1.96
N ASN A 53 -4.25 4.45 1.09
CA ASN A 53 -3.36 3.46 0.49
C ASN A 53 -2.26 4.11 -0.36
N GLN A 54 -2.59 5.15 -1.12
CA GLN A 54 -1.58 5.90 -1.87
C GLN A 54 -0.60 6.61 -0.94
N LEU A 55 -1.11 7.29 0.09
CA LEU A 55 -0.28 7.95 1.09
C LEU A 55 0.63 6.95 1.81
N LEU A 56 0.11 5.78 2.15
CA LEU A 56 0.88 4.71 2.78
C LEU A 56 2.03 4.24 1.86
N ALA A 57 1.75 4.00 0.59
CA ALA A 57 2.76 3.60 -0.39
C ALA A 57 3.87 4.66 -0.54
N ASP A 58 3.50 5.93 -0.62
CA ASP A 58 4.43 7.04 -0.73
C ASP A 58 5.30 7.19 0.54
N THR A 59 4.69 7.01 1.72
CA THR A 59 5.39 7.11 3.00
C THR A 59 6.36 5.94 3.20
N ILE A 60 5.98 4.72 2.80
CA ILE A 60 6.87 3.55 2.80
C ILE A 60 8.07 3.81 1.88
N THR A 61 7.84 4.34 0.69
CA THR A 61 8.89 4.68 -0.27
C THR A 61 9.85 5.71 0.31
N LEU A 62 9.34 6.77 0.93
CA LEU A 62 10.16 7.80 1.58
C LEU A 62 10.98 7.21 2.73
N ARG A 63 10.39 6.39 3.58
CA ARG A 63 11.07 5.68 4.66
C ARG A 63 12.26 4.87 4.12
N ASP A 64 12.04 4.10 3.09
CA ASP A 64 13.06 3.23 2.51
C ASP A 64 14.17 4.03 1.80
N LEU A 65 13.84 5.21 1.23
CA LEU A 65 14.83 6.14 0.68
C LEU A 65 15.75 6.71 1.78
N TYR A 66 15.24 7.01 2.96
CA TYR A 66 16.08 7.41 4.09
C TYR A 66 17.05 6.28 4.48
N LYS A 67 16.56 5.04 4.53
CA LYS A 67 17.43 3.89 4.86
C LYS A 67 18.48 3.66 3.79
N LYS A 68 18.12 3.78 2.52
CA LYS A 68 19.08 3.69 1.42
C LYS A 68 20.13 4.78 1.50
N SER A 69 19.74 6.01 1.77
CA SER A 69 20.67 7.14 1.95
C SER A 69 21.59 6.94 3.14
N HIS A 70 21.08 6.38 4.25
CA HIS A 70 21.86 6.01 5.42
C HIS A 70 23.00 5.03 5.08
N TRP A 71 22.73 4.06 4.20
CA TRP A 71 23.77 3.09 3.76
C TRP A 71 24.77 3.68 2.77
N GLN A 72 24.37 4.66 1.97
CA GLN A 72 25.14 5.17 0.83
C GLN A 72 25.91 6.46 1.12
N VAL A 73 25.61 7.13 2.21
CA VAL A 73 26.26 8.39 2.55
C VAL A 73 27.77 8.19 2.78
N SER A 74 28.57 9.10 2.26
CA SER A 74 30.04 9.11 2.40
C SER A 74 30.55 10.54 2.42
N GLY A 75 31.83 10.72 2.73
CA GLY A 75 32.49 12.02 2.73
C GLY A 75 32.75 12.59 4.13
N ALA A 76 33.14 13.86 4.19
CA ALA A 76 33.58 14.53 5.43
C ALA A 76 32.46 14.61 6.49
N THR A 77 31.20 14.64 6.08
CA THR A 77 30.00 14.68 6.96
C THR A 77 29.32 13.35 7.09
N PHE A 78 30.00 12.27 6.76
CA PHE A 78 29.42 10.91 6.76
C PHE A 78 28.70 10.59 8.06
N TYR A 79 29.34 10.74 9.20
CA TYR A 79 28.80 10.29 10.47
C TYR A 79 27.52 11.02 10.86
N GLN A 80 27.49 12.33 10.71
CA GLN A 80 26.31 13.15 11.04
C GLN A 80 25.12 12.82 10.15
N LEU A 81 25.34 12.68 8.85
CA LEU A 81 24.29 12.36 7.89
C LEU A 81 23.81 10.91 8.06
N HIS A 82 24.71 9.97 8.31
CA HIS A 82 24.38 8.58 8.58
C HIS A 82 23.42 8.45 9.78
N LEU A 83 23.72 9.13 10.89
CA LEU A 83 22.85 9.15 12.06
C LEU A 83 21.52 9.88 11.80
N LEU A 84 21.55 10.99 11.08
CA LEU A 84 20.37 11.78 10.75
C LEU A 84 19.39 10.97 9.89
N TYR A 85 19.87 10.29 8.87
CA TYR A 85 19.03 9.46 8.00
C TYR A 85 18.42 8.26 8.74
N ASP A 86 19.17 7.66 9.66
CA ASP A 86 18.64 6.58 10.50
C ASP A 86 17.54 7.08 11.45
N LYS A 87 17.72 8.26 12.04
CA LYS A 87 16.69 8.92 12.84
C LYS A 87 15.42 9.16 12.01
N HIS A 88 15.55 9.76 10.84
CA HIS A 88 14.39 10.01 9.96
C HIS A 88 13.72 8.73 9.49
N TYR A 89 14.48 7.67 9.25
CA TYR A 89 13.90 6.36 8.97
C TYR A 89 12.98 5.88 10.11
N GLY A 90 13.43 5.98 11.35
CA GLY A 90 12.64 5.62 12.53
C GLY A 90 11.36 6.45 12.67
N GLU A 91 11.47 7.78 12.49
CA GLU A 91 10.32 8.69 12.51
C GLU A 91 9.30 8.36 11.41
N GLN A 92 9.75 8.08 10.19
CA GLN A 92 8.88 7.68 9.09
C GLN A 92 8.22 6.33 9.33
N ASN A 93 8.90 5.40 10.00
CA ASN A 93 8.33 4.09 10.32
C ASN A 93 7.11 4.22 11.26
N GLU A 94 7.17 5.11 12.25
CA GLU A 94 6.03 5.41 13.12
C GLU A 94 4.85 6.01 12.36
N ILE A 95 5.13 6.86 11.36
CA ILE A 95 4.09 7.44 10.49
C ILE A 95 3.44 6.35 9.63
N VAL A 96 4.23 5.44 9.06
CA VAL A 96 3.72 4.29 8.30
C VAL A 96 2.74 3.47 9.13
N ASP A 97 3.11 3.14 10.37
CA ASP A 97 2.23 2.39 11.28
C ASP A 97 0.95 3.15 11.60
N THR A 98 1.03 4.46 11.73
CA THR A 98 -0.15 5.31 12.01
C THR A 98 -1.12 5.36 10.82
N ILE A 99 -0.59 5.40 9.58
CA ILE A 99 -1.43 5.42 8.37
C ILE A 99 -2.07 4.06 8.13
N ALA A 100 -1.33 2.99 8.38
CA ALA A 100 -1.80 1.61 8.18
C ALA A 100 -2.88 1.22 9.17
#